data_18a47ff5b6729635cd4f75fb081e17cc
#
_entry.id   18a47ff5b6729635cd4f75fb081e17cc
#
_cell.length_a   1.000
_cell.length_b   1.000
_cell.length_c   1.000
_cell.angle_alpha   90.00
_cell.angle_beta   90.00
_cell.angle_gamma   90.00
#
_symmetry.space_group_name_H-M   'P 1'
#
loop_
_entity.id
_entity.type
_entity.pdbx_description
1 polymer ?
#
loop_
_entity_poly.entity_id
_entity_poly.type
_entity_poly.pdbx_seq_one_letter_code
_entity_poly.pdbx_strand_id
1 'polypeptide(L)'
;MKQAKFIAIVLLSFIILILFFSCKDEQPEIPDFHADALQIQEEYRPGFAVRKLKHLLIYTYGLCGEYDVDYEIVKAVVGVESHWNTRSLSSANCKGLMQISKDAASDLQSSQADLYNPYVNLTLGVMYLSWLQEKYNGNQKKVLKAYHDGPGRVDRAGILNYRKDTYVNKVLQLAARN
;
A
#
# COMPACT_ATOMS: atom_id res chain seq x y z
N MET A 1 43.47 17.17 -35.59
CA MET A 1 42.37 17.68 -34.71
C MET A 1 41.01 17.02 -34.90
N LYS A 2 40.56 16.68 -36.11
CA LYS A 2 39.24 16.05 -36.36
C LYS A 2 39.12 14.62 -35.81
N GLN A 3 40.19 13.79 -35.92
CA GLN A 3 40.19 12.40 -35.42
C GLN A 3 40.13 12.30 -33.91
N ALA A 4 40.81 13.18 -33.16
CA ALA A 4 40.76 13.17 -31.70
C ALA A 4 39.37 13.51 -31.15
N LYS A 5 38.63 14.41 -31.83
CA LYS A 5 37.23 14.75 -31.43
C LYS A 5 36.27 13.58 -31.72
N PHE A 6 36.49 12.82 -32.81
CA PHE A 6 35.65 11.65 -33.15
C PHE A 6 35.85 10.52 -32.13
N ILE A 7 37.08 10.22 -31.73
CA ILE A 7 37.40 9.21 -30.71
C ILE A 7 36.81 9.61 -29.35
N ALA A 8 36.89 10.89 -28.97
CA ALA A 8 36.30 11.36 -27.73
C ALA A 8 34.75 11.22 -27.67
N ILE A 9 34.08 11.46 -28.81
CA ILE A 9 32.63 11.30 -28.92
C ILE A 9 32.23 9.82 -28.80
N VAL A 10 32.96 8.92 -29.46
CA VAL A 10 32.72 7.47 -29.41
C VAL A 10 32.98 6.93 -27.99
N LEU A 11 34.03 7.38 -27.31
CA LEU A 11 34.30 7.00 -25.92
C LEU A 11 33.23 7.53 -24.95
N LEU A 12 32.76 8.76 -25.16
CA LEU A 12 31.70 9.35 -24.34
C LEU A 12 30.37 8.60 -24.53
N SER A 13 30.02 8.22 -25.75
CA SER A 13 28.81 7.41 -26.01
C SER A 13 28.92 6.00 -25.42
N PHE A 14 30.10 5.39 -25.40
CA PHE A 14 30.33 4.10 -24.73
C PHE A 14 30.24 4.22 -23.22
N ILE A 15 30.75 5.28 -22.62
CA ILE A 15 30.64 5.56 -21.18
C ILE A 15 29.17 5.80 -20.78
N ILE A 16 28.42 6.56 -21.57
CA ILE A 16 26.99 6.77 -21.36
C ILE A 16 26.22 5.46 -21.46
N LEU A 17 26.56 4.61 -22.46
CA LEU A 17 25.96 3.29 -22.62
C LEU A 17 26.29 2.38 -21.43
N ILE A 18 27.52 2.37 -20.93
CA ILE A 18 27.93 1.61 -19.73
C ILE A 18 27.21 2.13 -18.49
N LEU A 19 27.05 3.46 -18.33
CA LEU A 19 26.30 4.03 -17.22
C LEU A 19 24.80 3.70 -17.29
N PHE A 20 24.22 3.63 -18.49
CA PHE A 20 22.84 3.16 -18.68
C PHE A 20 22.68 1.67 -18.39
N PHE A 21 23.66 0.82 -18.74
CA PHE A 21 23.65 -0.61 -18.42
C PHE A 21 24.10 -0.91 -16.98
N SER A 22 24.79 0.03 -16.30
CA SER A 22 25.20 -0.11 -14.90
C SER A 22 24.15 0.39 -13.90
N CYS A 23 23.08 1.02 -14.39
CA CYS A 23 21.86 1.12 -13.63
C CYS A 23 21.23 -0.29 -13.63
N LYS A 24 21.68 -1.15 -12.70
CA LYS A 24 20.89 -2.31 -12.32
C LYS A 24 19.56 -1.72 -11.86
N ASP A 25 18.51 -1.84 -12.69
CA ASP A 25 17.16 -1.86 -12.18
C ASP A 25 17.17 -2.98 -11.13
N GLU A 26 17.32 -2.62 -9.86
CA GLU A 26 17.00 -3.51 -8.76
C GLU A 26 15.53 -3.84 -8.96
N GLN A 27 15.27 -4.99 -9.59
CA GLN A 27 13.92 -5.51 -9.69
C GLN A 27 13.40 -5.57 -8.25
N PRO A 28 12.25 -4.98 -7.95
CA PRO A 28 11.73 -5.01 -6.59
C PRO A 28 11.69 -6.48 -6.14
N GLU A 29 12.30 -6.75 -5.00
CA GLU A 29 12.32 -8.10 -4.43
C GLU A 29 10.89 -8.55 -4.19
N ILE A 30 10.51 -9.69 -4.79
CA ILE A 30 9.17 -10.24 -4.61
C ILE A 30 9.07 -10.76 -3.17
N PRO A 31 8.06 -10.33 -2.37
CA PRO A 31 7.90 -10.76 -0.99
C PRO A 31 7.76 -12.27 -0.85
N ASP A 32 8.28 -12.84 0.24
CA ASP A 32 7.97 -14.22 0.59
C ASP A 32 6.55 -14.33 1.19
N PHE A 33 5.56 -14.42 0.30
CA PHE A 33 4.15 -14.54 0.69
C PHE A 33 3.85 -15.75 1.58
N HIS A 34 4.73 -16.75 1.64
CA HIS A 34 4.54 -17.89 2.55
C HIS A 34 4.97 -17.53 3.95
N ALA A 35 6.13 -16.89 4.11
CA ALA A 35 6.60 -16.38 5.40
C ALA A 35 5.62 -15.34 5.97
N ASP A 36 5.19 -14.38 5.15
CA ASP A 36 4.17 -13.39 5.52
C ASP A 36 2.87 -14.06 6.01
N ALA A 37 2.39 -15.07 5.28
CA ALA A 37 1.15 -15.77 5.65
C ALA A 37 1.28 -16.55 6.96
N LEU A 38 2.45 -17.13 7.25
CA LEU A 38 2.72 -17.80 8.52
C LEU A 38 2.76 -16.80 9.67
N GLN A 39 3.45 -15.66 9.49
CA GLN A 39 3.53 -14.60 10.49
C GLN A 39 2.13 -14.06 10.81
N ILE A 40 1.32 -13.74 9.81
CA ILE A 40 -0.06 -13.25 9.98
C ILE A 40 -0.92 -14.30 10.68
N GLN A 41 -0.77 -15.59 10.33
CA GLN A 41 -1.50 -16.66 11.00
C GLN A 41 -1.16 -16.69 12.49
N GLU A 42 0.11 -16.66 12.83
CA GLU A 42 0.57 -16.72 14.21
C GLU A 42 0.12 -15.49 15.02
N GLU A 43 0.32 -14.28 14.47
CA GLU A 43 0.08 -13.03 15.19
C GLU A 43 -1.42 -12.68 15.29
N TYR A 44 -2.19 -12.86 14.22
CA TYR A 44 -3.56 -12.35 14.15
C TYR A 44 -4.63 -13.42 13.98
N ARG A 45 -4.32 -14.54 13.33
CA ARG A 45 -5.32 -15.51 12.88
C ARG A 45 -4.95 -16.97 13.16
N PRO A 46 -4.68 -17.36 14.43
CA PRO A 46 -4.39 -18.74 14.77
C PRO A 46 -5.48 -19.68 14.23
N GLY A 47 -5.07 -20.73 13.51
CA GLY A 47 -5.97 -21.71 12.88
C GLY A 47 -6.58 -21.31 11.53
N PHE A 48 -6.34 -20.09 11.03
CA PHE A 48 -6.74 -19.74 9.68
C PHE A 48 -5.81 -20.37 8.63
N ALA A 49 -6.34 -20.80 7.48
CA ALA A 49 -5.54 -21.52 6.50
C ALA A 49 -4.47 -20.61 5.85
N VAL A 50 -3.18 -20.90 6.07
CA VAL A 50 -2.02 -20.19 5.47
C VAL A 50 -2.19 -20.03 3.96
N ARG A 51 -2.67 -21.06 3.26
CA ARG A 51 -2.92 -20.99 1.80
C ARG A 51 -3.88 -19.86 1.42
N LYS A 52 -4.95 -19.64 2.22
CA LYS A 52 -5.91 -18.55 1.97
C LYS A 52 -5.27 -17.18 2.19
N LEU A 53 -4.49 -17.02 3.25
CA LEU A 53 -3.71 -15.79 3.50
C LEU A 53 -2.73 -15.52 2.36
N LYS A 54 -1.96 -16.52 1.96
CA LYS A 54 -1.03 -16.40 0.83
C LYS A 54 -1.72 -15.90 -0.46
N HIS A 55 -2.89 -16.44 -0.80
CA HIS A 55 -3.63 -15.98 -1.98
C HIS A 55 -4.06 -14.50 -1.86
N LEU A 56 -4.49 -14.08 -0.67
CA LEU A 56 -4.84 -12.67 -0.43
C LEU A 56 -3.62 -11.75 -0.54
N LEU A 57 -2.46 -12.19 -0.03
CA LEU A 57 -1.20 -11.42 -0.10
C LEU A 57 -0.72 -11.26 -1.54
N ILE A 58 -0.71 -12.34 -2.32
CA ILE A 58 -0.37 -12.29 -3.76
C ILE A 58 -1.31 -11.33 -4.51
N TYR A 59 -2.61 -11.43 -4.25
CA TYR A 59 -3.60 -10.54 -4.85
C TYR A 59 -3.35 -9.07 -4.45
N THR A 60 -3.10 -8.82 -3.17
CA THR A 60 -2.77 -7.48 -2.64
C THR A 60 -1.53 -6.91 -3.30
N TYR A 61 -0.47 -7.71 -3.44
CA TYR A 61 0.77 -7.30 -4.09
C TYR A 61 0.54 -6.87 -5.55
N GLY A 62 -0.25 -7.64 -6.30
CA GLY A 62 -0.65 -7.27 -7.67
C GLY A 62 -1.39 -5.94 -7.75
N LEU A 63 -2.35 -5.73 -6.83
CA LEU A 63 -3.06 -4.44 -6.73
C LEU A 63 -2.11 -3.28 -6.40
N CYS A 64 -1.17 -3.49 -5.47
CA CYS A 64 -0.20 -2.48 -5.09
C CYS A 64 0.66 -2.01 -6.29
N GLY A 65 1.06 -2.94 -7.15
CA GLY A 65 1.75 -2.61 -8.41
C GLY A 65 0.86 -1.88 -9.42
N GLU A 66 -0.43 -2.25 -9.51
CA GLU A 66 -1.39 -1.61 -10.43
C GLU A 66 -1.72 -0.17 -10.03
N TYR A 67 -1.84 0.10 -8.72
CA TYR A 67 -2.29 1.39 -8.18
C TYR A 67 -1.16 2.23 -7.59
N ASP A 68 0.10 1.84 -7.74
CA ASP A 68 1.30 2.51 -7.21
C ASP A 68 1.21 2.80 -5.70
N VAL A 69 0.84 1.77 -4.92
CA VAL A 69 0.73 1.83 -3.46
C VAL A 69 1.74 0.88 -2.84
N ASP A 70 2.42 1.31 -1.79
CA ASP A 70 3.39 0.50 -1.07
C ASP A 70 2.72 -0.73 -0.43
N TYR A 71 3.20 -1.94 -0.79
CA TYR A 71 2.66 -3.21 -0.31
C TYR A 71 2.75 -3.36 1.20
N GLU A 72 3.87 -2.94 1.82
CA GLU A 72 4.05 -3.04 3.28
C GLU A 72 3.08 -2.12 4.02
N ILE A 73 2.79 -0.96 3.46
CA ILE A 73 1.74 -0.06 3.99
C ILE A 73 0.37 -0.71 3.91
N VAL A 74 0.01 -1.33 2.79
CA VAL A 74 -1.29 -2.01 2.67
C VAL A 74 -1.40 -3.17 3.64
N LYS A 75 -0.36 -4.00 3.74
CA LYS A 75 -0.28 -5.12 4.68
C LYS A 75 -0.46 -4.64 6.13
N ALA A 76 0.21 -3.56 6.50
CA ALA A 76 0.10 -2.95 7.82
C ALA A 76 -1.29 -2.36 8.09
N VAL A 77 -1.90 -1.69 7.11
CA VAL A 77 -3.28 -1.19 7.21
C VAL A 77 -4.26 -2.33 7.49
N VAL A 78 -4.20 -3.42 6.73
CA VAL A 78 -5.05 -4.60 6.96
C VAL A 78 -4.85 -5.17 8.37
N GLY A 79 -3.59 -5.24 8.83
CA GLY A 79 -3.26 -5.68 10.19
C GLY A 79 -3.90 -4.80 11.26
N VAL A 80 -3.84 -3.47 11.11
CA VAL A 80 -4.40 -2.52 12.09
C VAL A 80 -5.92 -2.48 12.04
N GLU A 81 -6.52 -2.50 10.84
CA GLU A 81 -7.96 -2.31 10.64
C GLU A 81 -8.78 -3.53 11.06
N SER A 82 -8.34 -4.72 10.72
CA SER A 82 -9.16 -5.92 10.90
C SER A 82 -8.46 -7.10 11.57
N HIS A 83 -7.15 -7.01 11.81
CA HIS A 83 -6.35 -8.18 12.18
C HIS A 83 -6.56 -9.33 11.17
N TRP A 84 -6.59 -9.01 9.89
CA TRP A 84 -6.84 -9.95 8.79
C TRP A 84 -8.19 -10.69 8.87
N ASN A 85 -9.18 -10.12 9.56
CA ASN A 85 -10.53 -10.68 9.65
C ASN A 85 -11.42 -10.17 8.50
N THR A 86 -11.71 -11.04 7.53
CA THR A 86 -12.55 -10.73 6.37
C THR A 86 -14.00 -10.35 6.74
N ARG A 87 -14.43 -10.69 7.96
CA ARG A 87 -15.80 -10.41 8.46
C ARG A 87 -15.80 -9.33 9.55
N SER A 88 -14.74 -8.54 9.64
CA SER A 88 -14.67 -7.45 10.62
C SER A 88 -15.74 -6.40 10.33
N LEU A 89 -16.38 -5.91 11.40
CA LEU A 89 -17.38 -4.84 11.38
C LEU A 89 -17.11 -3.90 12.54
N SER A 90 -16.88 -2.62 12.25
CA SER A 90 -16.69 -1.59 13.27
C SER A 90 -18.01 -0.97 13.74
N SER A 91 -17.96 -0.22 14.84
CA SER A 91 -19.08 0.58 15.33
C SER A 91 -19.51 1.68 14.34
N ALA A 92 -18.59 2.13 13.47
CA ALA A 92 -18.86 3.09 12.38
C ALA A 92 -19.38 2.40 11.10
N ASN A 93 -19.73 1.10 11.16
CA ASN A 93 -20.21 0.31 10.03
C ASN A 93 -19.19 0.15 8.88
N CYS A 94 -17.90 0.27 9.18
CA CYS A 94 -16.84 -0.10 8.26
C CYS A 94 -16.67 -1.62 8.22
N LYS A 95 -16.37 -2.20 7.05
CA LYS A 95 -16.44 -3.64 6.82
C LYS A 95 -15.18 -4.21 6.20
N GLY A 96 -14.89 -5.47 6.52
CA GLY A 96 -13.91 -6.32 5.86
C GLY A 96 -12.47 -6.03 6.25
N LEU A 97 -11.52 -6.50 5.43
CA LEU A 97 -10.09 -6.48 5.69
C LEU A 97 -9.54 -5.07 5.90
N MET A 98 -9.92 -4.14 5.05
CA MET A 98 -9.44 -2.76 5.05
C MET A 98 -10.47 -1.78 5.66
N GLN A 99 -11.50 -2.28 6.33
CA GLN A 99 -12.53 -1.50 7.02
C GLN A 99 -13.13 -0.37 6.15
N ILE A 100 -13.60 -0.74 4.95
CA ILE A 100 -14.17 0.23 4.02
C ILE A 100 -15.57 0.64 4.48
N SER A 101 -15.80 1.96 4.56
CA SER A 101 -17.12 2.54 4.79
C SER A 101 -17.95 2.57 3.50
N LYS A 102 -19.28 2.72 3.66
CA LYS A 102 -20.16 2.89 2.52
C LYS A 102 -19.89 4.19 1.75
N ASP A 103 -19.47 5.22 2.45
CA ASP A 103 -19.12 6.52 1.88
C ASP A 103 -17.84 6.41 1.04
N ALA A 104 -16.78 5.79 1.56
CA ALA A 104 -15.57 5.53 0.80
C ALA A 104 -15.83 4.68 -0.46
N ALA A 105 -16.69 3.65 -0.36
CA ALA A 105 -17.09 2.87 -1.53
C ALA A 105 -17.89 3.71 -2.54
N SER A 106 -18.72 4.63 -2.07
CA SER A 106 -19.49 5.56 -2.94
C SER A 106 -18.59 6.55 -3.65
N ASP A 107 -17.57 7.09 -2.97
CA ASP A 107 -16.57 7.99 -3.55
C ASP A 107 -15.82 7.29 -4.70
N LEU A 108 -15.66 5.97 -4.62
CA LEU A 108 -15.10 5.12 -5.67
C LEU A 108 -16.14 4.57 -6.66
N GLN A 109 -17.35 5.12 -6.69
CA GLN A 109 -18.46 4.69 -7.54
C GLN A 109 -18.87 3.20 -7.36
N SER A 110 -18.65 2.66 -6.17
CA SER A 110 -18.85 1.24 -5.83
C SER A 110 -19.82 1.04 -4.65
N SER A 111 -20.84 1.87 -4.54
CA SER A 111 -21.80 1.90 -3.40
C SER A 111 -22.55 0.59 -3.15
N GLN A 112 -22.65 -0.29 -4.17
CA GLN A 112 -23.30 -1.61 -4.09
C GLN A 112 -22.33 -2.77 -3.91
N ALA A 113 -21.03 -2.49 -3.69
CA ALA A 113 -20.02 -3.53 -3.55
C ALA A 113 -20.26 -4.40 -2.31
N ASP A 114 -20.01 -5.70 -2.43
CA ASP A 114 -19.97 -6.63 -1.29
C ASP A 114 -18.67 -6.43 -0.52
N LEU A 115 -18.70 -5.59 0.50
CA LEU A 115 -17.55 -5.24 1.33
C LEU A 115 -17.06 -6.40 2.23
N TYR A 116 -17.79 -7.51 2.34
CA TYR A 116 -17.30 -8.71 3.00
C TYR A 116 -16.59 -9.68 2.06
N ASN A 117 -16.68 -9.48 0.74
CA ASN A 117 -15.81 -10.18 -0.20
C ASN A 117 -14.38 -9.64 -0.06
N PRO A 118 -13.40 -10.47 0.35
CA PRO A 118 -12.06 -9.99 0.67
C PRO A 118 -11.33 -9.38 -0.53
N TYR A 119 -11.57 -9.88 -1.73
CA TYR A 119 -10.95 -9.35 -2.95
C TYR A 119 -11.52 -7.97 -3.31
N VAL A 120 -12.84 -7.82 -3.26
CA VAL A 120 -13.52 -6.52 -3.47
C VAL A 120 -13.05 -5.51 -2.42
N ASN A 121 -12.96 -5.92 -1.17
CA ASN A 121 -12.54 -5.05 -0.07
C ASN A 121 -11.10 -4.57 -0.21
N LEU A 122 -10.17 -5.47 -0.56
CA LEU A 122 -8.77 -5.13 -0.85
C LEU A 122 -8.66 -4.19 -2.05
N THR A 123 -9.37 -4.48 -3.15
CA THR A 123 -9.37 -3.59 -4.32
C THR A 123 -9.80 -2.18 -3.96
N LEU A 124 -10.95 -2.03 -3.29
CA LEU A 124 -11.46 -0.71 -2.91
C LEU A 124 -10.53 0.01 -1.90
N GLY A 125 -9.94 -0.74 -0.96
CA GLY A 125 -9.02 -0.17 0.00
C GLY A 125 -7.73 0.35 -0.63
N VAL A 126 -7.14 -0.40 -1.58
CA VAL A 126 -5.95 0.02 -2.31
C VAL A 126 -6.27 1.20 -3.23
N MET A 127 -7.37 1.16 -3.98
CA MET A 127 -7.84 2.29 -4.80
C MET A 127 -8.03 3.55 -3.94
N TYR A 128 -8.60 3.42 -2.74
CA TYR A 128 -8.81 4.55 -1.85
C TYR A 128 -7.49 5.12 -1.32
N LEU A 129 -6.51 4.27 -0.98
CA LEU A 129 -5.16 4.72 -0.63
C LEU A 129 -4.48 5.44 -1.78
N SER A 130 -4.54 4.90 -3.00
CA SER A 130 -3.99 5.54 -4.21
C SER A 130 -4.60 6.92 -4.44
N TRP A 131 -5.94 7.03 -4.39
CA TRP A 131 -6.62 8.32 -4.50
C TRP A 131 -6.17 9.33 -3.42
N LEU A 132 -6.00 8.87 -2.18
CA LEU A 132 -5.49 9.72 -1.10
C LEU A 132 -4.02 10.13 -1.31
N GLN A 133 -3.19 9.26 -1.89
CA GLN A 133 -1.80 9.60 -2.26
C GLN A 133 -1.76 10.73 -3.29
N GLU A 134 -2.56 10.66 -4.33
CA GLU A 134 -2.71 11.73 -5.31
C GLU A 134 -3.20 13.03 -4.63
N LYS A 135 -4.29 12.95 -3.86
CA LYS A 135 -4.89 14.09 -3.17
C LYS A 135 -3.91 14.82 -2.25
N TYR A 136 -2.99 14.10 -1.60
CA TYR A 136 -2.06 14.66 -0.62
C TYR A 136 -0.60 14.69 -1.10
N ASN A 137 -0.37 14.59 -2.41
CA ASN A 137 0.96 14.65 -3.04
C ASN A 137 1.98 13.70 -2.36
N GLY A 138 1.58 12.46 -2.09
CA GLY A 138 2.42 11.44 -1.48
C GLY A 138 2.78 11.66 0.00
N ASN A 139 2.20 12.63 0.69
CA ASN A 139 2.44 12.81 2.13
C ASN A 139 1.83 11.66 2.93
N GLN A 140 2.61 10.59 3.13
CA GLN A 140 2.15 9.33 3.69
C GLN A 140 1.45 9.45 5.04
N LYS A 141 1.94 10.31 5.94
CA LYS A 141 1.27 10.51 7.25
C LYS A 141 -0.10 11.15 7.08
N LYS A 142 -0.23 12.07 6.13
CA LYS A 142 -1.50 12.73 5.82
C LYS A 142 -2.45 11.76 5.13
N VAL A 143 -1.94 10.91 4.23
CA VAL A 143 -2.67 9.83 3.58
C VAL A 143 -3.27 8.87 4.60
N LEU A 144 -2.45 8.32 5.51
CA LEU A 144 -2.90 7.39 6.54
C LEU A 144 -3.89 8.03 7.51
N LYS A 145 -3.66 9.30 7.88
CA LYS A 145 -4.61 10.04 8.72
C LYS A 145 -5.95 10.22 8.02
N ALA A 146 -5.94 10.57 6.72
CA ALA A 146 -7.15 10.74 5.93
C ALA A 146 -7.86 9.40 5.66
N TYR A 147 -7.11 8.32 5.52
CA TYR A 147 -7.69 6.98 5.43
C TYR A 147 -8.53 6.65 6.66
N HIS A 148 -7.99 6.89 7.85
CA HIS A 148 -8.64 6.58 9.13
C HIS A 148 -9.76 7.55 9.51
N ASP A 149 -9.51 8.87 9.40
CA ASP A 149 -10.44 9.90 9.89
C ASP A 149 -11.38 10.46 8.82
N GLY A 150 -11.13 10.13 7.55
CA GLY A 150 -11.76 10.73 6.39
C GLY A 150 -11.07 12.03 5.94
N PRO A 151 -10.94 12.24 4.60
CA PRO A 151 -10.22 13.38 4.01
C PRO A 151 -10.84 14.72 4.39
N GLY A 152 -12.17 14.80 4.46
CA GLY A 152 -12.86 16.03 4.86
C GLY A 152 -12.52 16.50 6.27
N ARG A 153 -12.20 15.60 7.19
CA ARG A 153 -11.75 15.97 8.54
C ARG A 153 -10.32 16.47 8.52
N VAL A 154 -9.46 15.81 7.75
CA VAL A 154 -8.06 16.21 7.59
C VAL A 154 -7.94 17.58 6.93
N ASP A 155 -8.73 17.85 5.89
CA ASP A 155 -8.74 19.12 5.18
C ASP A 155 -9.19 20.28 6.06
N ARG A 156 -10.18 20.08 6.94
CA ARG A 156 -10.66 21.10 7.88
C ARG A 156 -9.72 21.36 9.07
N ALA A 157 -8.95 20.37 9.47
CA ALA A 157 -8.13 20.48 10.68
C ALA A 157 -6.83 21.29 10.49
N GLY A 158 -6.46 21.66 9.24
CA GLY A 158 -5.23 22.39 8.95
C GLY A 158 -3.96 21.58 9.25
N ILE A 159 -2.99 22.19 9.94
CA ILE A 159 -1.74 21.52 10.31
C ILE A 159 -2.02 20.52 11.45
N LEU A 160 -2.13 19.25 11.10
CA LEU A 160 -2.32 18.18 12.06
C LEU A 160 -0.97 17.73 12.64
N ASN A 161 -0.89 17.61 13.95
CA ASN A 161 0.27 17.04 14.63
C ASN A 161 0.24 15.51 14.54
N TYR A 162 0.75 14.96 13.41
CA TYR A 162 0.81 13.50 13.18
C TYR A 162 1.79 12.76 14.10
N ARG A 163 2.67 13.49 14.84
CA ARG A 163 3.70 12.87 15.71
C ARG A 163 3.08 12.05 16.85
N LYS A 164 1.89 12.42 17.29
CA LYS A 164 1.16 11.74 18.37
C LYS A 164 -0.03 10.92 17.88
N ASP A 165 -0.20 10.78 16.56
CA ASP A 165 -1.30 10.00 16.01
C ASP A 165 -1.04 8.51 16.17
N THR A 166 -1.85 7.86 17.00
CA THR A 166 -1.68 6.45 17.35
C THR A 166 -1.86 5.53 16.14
N TYR A 167 -2.84 5.81 15.28
CA TYR A 167 -3.11 5.02 14.08
C TYR A 167 -1.95 5.11 13.08
N VAL A 168 -1.59 6.35 12.71
CA VAL A 168 -0.50 6.59 11.75
C VAL A 168 0.80 5.95 12.21
N ASN A 169 1.15 6.14 13.50
CA ASN A 169 2.38 5.57 14.03
C ASN A 169 2.34 4.04 14.06
N LYS A 170 1.20 3.42 14.38
CA LYS A 170 1.04 1.98 14.41
C LYS A 170 1.20 1.37 13.01
N VAL A 171 0.57 1.96 11.99
CA VAL A 171 0.72 1.51 10.60
C VAL A 171 2.18 1.62 10.15
N LEU A 172 2.81 2.79 10.33
CA LEU A 172 4.21 2.99 9.91
C LEU A 172 5.18 2.07 10.65
N GLN A 173 4.94 1.80 11.93
CA GLN A 173 5.76 0.87 12.71
C GLN A 173 5.61 -0.57 12.24
N LEU A 174 4.40 -0.99 11.87
CA LEU A 174 4.18 -2.33 11.32
C LEU A 174 4.81 -2.48 9.93
N ALA A 175 4.64 -1.49 9.05
CA ALA A 175 5.22 -1.50 7.71
C ALA A 175 6.76 -1.54 7.72
N ALA A 176 7.41 -1.00 8.76
CA ALA A 176 8.87 -0.97 8.89
C ALA A 176 9.47 -2.24 9.54
N ARG A 177 8.67 -3.26 9.86
CA ARG A 177 9.16 -4.51 10.51
C ARG A 177 9.66 -5.56 9.54
N ASN A 178 9.50 -5.35 8.25
CA ASN A 178 9.86 -6.30 7.18
C ASN A 178 11.12 -5.91 6.44
#